data_9508aa04b1ed740b04d445cdd24a36e7
#
_entry.id   9508aa04b1ed740b04d445cdd24a36e7
#
_cell.length_a   1.000
_cell.length_b   1.000
_cell.length_c   1.000
_cell.angle_alpha   90.00
_cell.angle_beta   90.00
_cell.angle_gamma   90.00
#
_symmetry.space_group_name_H-M   'P 1'
#
loop_
_entity.id
_entity.type
_entity.pdbx_description
1 polymer ?
#
loop_
_entity_poly.entity_id
_entity_poly.type
_entity_poly.pdbx_seq_one_letter_code
_entity_poly.pdbx_strand_id
1 'polypeptide(L)'
;MAEIRLMTGKDREPVLSMMRVFYASPAVLTNGSEEIFRNDVDTCISDSPYLVGYVFEEGKALQGYAMLAKSYSTEFGAPCVWIEDLYLKPEYRGQGMGARFLQFVAETYPDAILRLEAEEENEHAIHVYKKAGFTVLPYVELKKDGLL
;
A
#
# COMPACT_ATOMS: atom_id res chain seq x y z
N MET A 1 16.44 11.53 5.84
CA MET A 1 15.73 10.28 5.52
C MET A 1 14.28 10.40 5.95
N ALA A 2 13.35 10.00 5.11
CA ALA A 2 11.93 10.15 5.41
C ALA A 2 11.49 9.33 6.62
N GLU A 3 10.61 9.90 7.42
CA GLU A 3 9.95 9.22 8.51
C GLU A 3 8.69 8.50 7.99
N ILE A 4 8.47 7.27 8.45
CA ILE A 4 7.23 6.53 8.20
C ILE A 4 6.32 6.77 9.41
N ARG A 5 5.20 7.43 9.18
CA ARG A 5 4.25 7.74 10.24
C ARG A 5 2.81 7.50 9.81
N LEU A 6 1.92 7.37 10.77
CA LEU A 6 0.50 7.21 10.50
C LEU A 6 -0.06 8.45 9.79
N MET A 7 -0.96 8.18 8.84
CA MET A 7 -1.72 9.20 8.14
C MET A 7 -2.68 9.90 9.10
N THR A 8 -2.77 11.21 8.99
CA THR A 8 -3.68 12.03 9.79
C THR A 8 -4.54 12.91 8.89
N GLY A 9 -5.49 13.63 9.47
CA GLY A 9 -6.38 14.51 8.71
C GLY A 9 -5.67 15.58 7.88
N LYS A 10 -4.52 16.05 8.34
CA LYS A 10 -3.72 17.03 7.60
C LYS A 10 -3.11 16.49 6.32
N ASP A 11 -3.03 15.16 6.19
CA ASP A 11 -2.45 14.51 5.03
C ASP A 11 -3.47 14.25 3.93
N ARG A 12 -4.75 14.49 4.21
CA ARG A 12 -5.86 14.14 3.32
C ARG A 12 -5.66 14.63 1.89
N GLU A 13 -5.49 15.92 1.69
CA GLU A 13 -5.35 16.49 0.35
C GLU A 13 -4.05 16.06 -0.35
N PRO A 14 -2.89 16.07 0.31
CA PRO A 14 -1.68 15.55 -0.31
C PRO A 14 -1.78 14.07 -0.73
N VAL A 15 -2.41 13.22 0.10
CA VAL A 15 -2.59 11.80 -0.23
C VAL A 15 -3.54 11.64 -1.41
N LEU A 16 -4.65 12.38 -1.44
CA LEU A 16 -5.57 12.35 -2.58
C LEU A 16 -4.87 12.72 -3.88
N SER A 17 -3.99 13.73 -3.85
CA SER A 17 -3.20 14.11 -5.03
C SER A 17 -2.31 12.97 -5.50
N MET A 18 -1.66 12.28 -4.57
CA MET A 18 -0.82 11.12 -4.91
C MET A 18 -1.64 9.95 -5.45
N MET A 19 -2.82 9.70 -4.89
CA MET A 19 -3.70 8.63 -5.37
C MET A 19 -4.17 8.87 -6.81
N ARG A 20 -4.47 10.11 -7.16
CA ARG A 20 -4.87 10.46 -8.54
C ARG A 20 -3.78 10.07 -9.54
N VAL A 21 -2.53 10.30 -9.21
CA VAL A 21 -1.39 9.93 -10.06
C VAL A 21 -1.20 8.42 -10.08
N PHE A 22 -1.22 7.78 -8.92
CA PHE A 22 -1.00 6.34 -8.80
C PHE A 22 -2.04 5.53 -9.57
N TYR A 23 -3.32 5.85 -9.39
CA TYR A 23 -4.42 5.10 -10.01
C TYR A 23 -4.59 5.42 -11.50
N ALA A 24 -3.96 6.46 -12.01
CA ALA A 24 -3.87 6.73 -13.44
C ALA A 24 -2.64 6.07 -14.10
N SER A 25 -1.79 5.41 -13.30
CA SER A 25 -0.56 4.78 -13.79
C SER A 25 -0.80 3.31 -14.18
N PRO A 26 0.15 2.69 -14.92
CA PRO A 26 0.06 1.27 -15.26
C PRO A 26 0.17 0.31 -14.06
N ALA A 27 0.51 0.81 -12.88
CA ALA A 27 0.65 -0.03 -11.69
C ALA A 27 -0.70 -0.55 -11.18
N VAL A 28 -1.81 0.06 -11.60
CA VAL A 28 -3.16 -0.28 -11.14
C VAL A 28 -4.04 -0.60 -12.35
N LEU A 29 -4.86 -1.66 -12.24
CA LEU A 29 -5.74 -2.09 -13.32
C LEU A 29 -6.89 -1.12 -13.61
N THR A 30 -7.40 -0.43 -12.59
CA THR A 30 -8.51 0.51 -12.74
C THR A 30 -8.07 1.91 -12.37
N ASN A 31 -8.76 2.92 -12.90
CA ASN A 31 -8.43 4.31 -12.59
C ASN A 31 -9.03 4.79 -11.26
N GLY A 32 -9.82 3.96 -10.59
CA GLY A 32 -10.51 4.37 -9.38
C GLY A 32 -11.50 5.52 -9.63
N SER A 33 -11.81 6.26 -8.57
CA SER A 33 -12.63 7.47 -8.64
C SER A 33 -12.35 8.36 -7.43
N GLU A 34 -12.71 9.64 -7.51
CA GLU A 34 -12.57 10.56 -6.38
C GLU A 34 -13.35 10.08 -5.15
N GLU A 35 -14.52 9.50 -5.35
CA GLU A 35 -15.30 8.95 -4.25
C GLU A 35 -14.58 7.80 -3.57
N ILE A 36 -14.01 6.87 -4.34
CA ILE A 36 -13.21 5.76 -3.80
C ILE A 36 -12.02 6.30 -3.02
N PHE A 37 -11.26 7.23 -3.60
CA PHE A 37 -10.07 7.77 -2.95
C PHE A 37 -10.40 8.45 -1.62
N ARG A 38 -11.46 9.23 -1.58
CA ARG A 38 -11.90 9.91 -0.35
C ARG A 38 -12.34 8.92 0.71
N ASN A 39 -13.07 7.88 0.33
CA ASN A 39 -13.49 6.82 1.23
C ASN A 39 -12.29 6.08 1.80
N ASP A 40 -11.28 5.78 0.97
CA ASP A 40 -10.06 5.10 1.40
C ASP A 40 -9.29 5.94 2.43
N VAL A 41 -9.06 7.21 2.12
CA VAL A 41 -8.33 8.11 3.02
C VAL A 41 -9.09 8.31 4.33
N ASP A 42 -10.39 8.54 4.27
CA ASP A 42 -11.22 8.70 5.46
C ASP A 42 -11.19 7.44 6.34
N THR A 43 -11.23 6.27 5.72
CA THR A 43 -11.14 5.00 6.43
C THR A 43 -9.77 4.84 7.09
N CYS A 44 -8.69 5.19 6.39
CA CYS A 44 -7.33 5.15 6.95
C CYS A 44 -7.16 6.08 8.16
N ILE A 45 -7.78 7.26 8.12
CA ILE A 45 -7.66 8.25 9.19
C ILE A 45 -8.54 7.88 10.38
N SER A 46 -9.63 7.16 10.12
CA SER A 46 -10.56 6.72 11.18
C SER A 46 -9.95 5.58 12.00
N ASP A 47 -10.64 5.18 13.06
CA ASP A 47 -10.26 4.05 13.88
C ASP A 47 -10.81 2.73 13.30
N SER A 48 -10.56 2.50 12.02
CA SER A 48 -11.03 1.30 11.32
C SER A 48 -10.18 0.08 11.69
N PRO A 49 -10.78 -1.08 12.00
CA PRO A 49 -10.00 -2.30 12.18
C PRO A 49 -9.49 -2.90 10.87
N TYR A 50 -9.95 -2.42 9.72
CA TYR A 50 -9.65 -3.02 8.41
C TYR A 50 -8.51 -2.36 7.66
N LEU A 51 -8.36 -1.04 7.80
CA LEU A 51 -7.45 -0.28 6.94
C LEU A 51 -6.61 0.68 7.77
N VAL A 52 -5.32 0.73 7.48
CA VAL A 52 -4.39 1.69 8.09
C VAL A 52 -3.56 2.35 7.01
N GLY A 53 -3.34 3.66 7.14
CA GLY A 53 -2.56 4.44 6.19
C GLY A 53 -1.29 5.00 6.82
N TYR A 54 -0.24 5.04 6.00
CA TYR A 54 1.05 5.63 6.36
C TYR A 54 1.46 6.65 5.30
N VAL A 55 2.23 7.64 5.73
CA VAL A 55 2.87 8.60 4.83
C VAL A 55 4.37 8.60 5.11
N PHE A 56 5.14 8.98 4.08
CA PHE A 56 6.59 9.10 4.16
C PHE A 56 6.93 10.58 4.12
N GLU A 57 7.37 11.12 5.24
CA GLU A 57 7.57 12.54 5.40
C GLU A 57 9.03 12.87 5.70
N GLU A 58 9.58 13.85 4.99
CA GLU A 58 10.88 14.41 5.30
C GLU A 58 10.75 15.93 5.31
N GLY A 59 11.04 16.54 6.46
CA GLY A 59 10.75 17.94 6.65
C GLY A 59 9.24 18.17 6.66
N LYS A 60 8.73 18.94 5.71
CA LYS A 60 7.28 19.16 5.54
C LYS A 60 6.76 18.53 4.24
N ALA A 61 7.61 17.79 3.54
CA ALA A 61 7.25 17.22 2.25
C ALA A 61 6.89 15.75 2.40
N LEU A 62 5.76 15.34 1.80
CA LEU A 62 5.41 13.94 1.70
C LEU A 62 6.04 13.36 0.43
N GLN A 63 6.77 12.28 0.60
CA GLN A 63 7.44 11.57 -0.50
C GLN A 63 6.59 10.47 -1.10
N GLY A 64 5.61 10.00 -0.35
CA GLY A 64 4.74 8.91 -0.78
C GLY A 64 3.75 8.53 0.32
N TYR A 65 3.00 7.47 0.06
CA TYR A 65 2.04 6.91 1.01
C TYR A 65 1.90 5.40 0.83
N ALA A 66 1.31 4.76 1.82
CA ALA A 66 0.94 3.36 1.74
C ALA A 66 -0.37 3.10 2.49
N MET A 67 -1.10 2.10 2.04
CA MET A 67 -2.32 1.63 2.72
C MET A 67 -2.23 0.14 2.91
N LEU A 68 -2.56 -0.33 4.12
CA LEU A 68 -2.51 -1.73 4.50
C LEU A 68 -3.91 -2.19 4.91
N ALA A 69 -4.36 -3.34 4.37
CA ALA A 69 -5.60 -3.98 4.77
C ALA A 69 -5.30 -5.15 5.70
N LYS A 70 -6.04 -5.26 6.79
CA LYS A 70 -5.81 -6.27 7.84
C LYS A 70 -6.89 -7.35 7.76
N SER A 71 -6.48 -8.61 7.81
CA SER A 71 -7.35 -9.77 7.75
C SER A 71 -6.73 -10.96 8.48
N TYR A 72 -7.33 -12.13 8.33
CA TYR A 72 -6.79 -13.38 8.87
C TYR A 72 -6.71 -14.41 7.74
N SER A 73 -5.61 -15.14 7.65
CA SER A 73 -5.42 -16.20 6.69
C SER A 73 -5.69 -17.55 7.34
N THR A 74 -6.76 -18.22 6.92
CA THR A 74 -7.06 -19.58 7.42
C THR A 74 -6.10 -20.60 6.85
N GLU A 75 -5.59 -20.40 5.65
CA GLU A 75 -4.62 -21.30 5.05
C GLU A 75 -3.31 -21.34 5.85
N PHE A 76 -2.84 -20.18 6.28
CA PHE A 76 -1.58 -20.09 7.03
C PHE A 76 -1.79 -20.03 8.54
N GLY A 77 -3.05 -19.92 9.00
CA GLY A 77 -3.38 -19.89 10.42
C GLY A 77 -2.81 -18.67 11.15
N ALA A 78 -2.80 -17.51 10.51
CA ALA A 78 -2.16 -16.31 11.05
C ALA A 78 -2.89 -15.05 10.61
N PRO A 79 -2.70 -13.93 11.35
CA PRO A 79 -3.09 -12.62 10.84
C PRO A 79 -2.45 -12.37 9.48
N CYS A 80 -3.16 -11.67 8.61
CA CYS A 80 -2.69 -11.36 7.27
C CYS A 80 -2.79 -9.85 7.05
N VAL A 81 -1.71 -9.26 6.55
CA VAL A 81 -1.67 -7.84 6.20
C VAL A 81 -1.41 -7.75 4.70
N TRP A 82 -2.34 -7.13 3.98
CA TRP A 82 -2.20 -6.86 2.57
C TRP A 82 -1.67 -5.46 2.37
N ILE A 83 -0.62 -5.33 1.57
CA ILE A 83 -0.15 -4.02 1.13
C ILE A 83 -0.99 -3.66 -0.09
N GLU A 84 -2.02 -2.85 0.14
CA GLU A 84 -2.97 -2.46 -0.91
C GLU A 84 -2.40 -1.39 -1.82
N ASP A 85 -1.84 -0.34 -1.24
CA ASP A 85 -1.20 0.76 -1.96
C ASP A 85 0.20 0.98 -1.42
N LEU A 86 1.16 1.16 -2.33
CA LEU A 86 2.52 1.60 -2.00
C LEU A 86 2.97 2.50 -3.14
N TYR A 87 3.06 3.79 -2.86
CA TYR A 87 3.36 4.79 -3.87
C TYR A 87 4.47 5.74 -3.39
N LEU A 88 5.43 5.98 -4.26
CA LEU A 88 6.45 7.01 -4.08
C LEU A 88 6.37 7.98 -5.25
N LYS A 89 6.48 9.27 -4.97
CA LYS A 89 6.61 10.26 -6.03
C LYS A 89 7.87 9.95 -6.85
N PRO A 90 7.82 10.18 -8.19
CA PRO A 90 8.92 9.79 -9.07
C PRO A 90 10.31 10.28 -8.61
N GLU A 91 10.40 11.52 -8.11
CA GLU A 91 11.66 12.11 -7.68
C GLU A 91 12.30 11.43 -6.46
N TYR A 92 11.53 10.62 -5.73
CA TYR A 92 12.02 9.92 -4.53
C TYR A 92 12.24 8.43 -4.74
N ARG A 93 12.01 7.94 -5.97
CA ARG A 93 12.20 6.52 -6.31
C ARG A 93 13.68 6.16 -6.43
N GLY A 94 13.99 4.87 -6.25
CA GLY A 94 15.36 4.38 -6.40
C GLY A 94 16.26 4.68 -5.22
N GLN A 95 15.71 5.10 -4.08
CA GLN A 95 16.47 5.45 -2.87
C GLN A 95 16.22 4.45 -1.72
N GLY A 96 15.56 3.32 -2.00
CA GLY A 96 15.34 2.28 -1.01
C GLY A 96 14.16 2.48 -0.08
N MET A 97 13.31 3.49 -0.31
CA MET A 97 12.17 3.77 0.57
C MET A 97 11.14 2.64 0.55
N GLY A 98 10.87 2.06 -0.62
CA GLY A 98 9.95 0.93 -0.73
C GLY A 98 10.41 -0.26 0.08
N ALA A 99 11.67 -0.65 -0.06
CA ALA A 99 12.26 -1.75 0.72
C ALA A 99 12.23 -1.45 2.22
N ARG A 100 12.50 -0.22 2.61
CA ARG A 100 12.44 0.22 4.00
C ARG A 100 11.03 0.13 4.57
N PHE A 101 10.03 0.49 3.78
CA PHE A 101 8.63 0.35 4.19
C PHE A 101 8.24 -1.13 4.39
N LEU A 102 8.64 -2.00 3.46
CA LEU A 102 8.36 -3.43 3.60
C LEU A 102 8.97 -4.01 4.88
N GLN A 103 10.19 -3.59 5.19
CA GLN A 103 10.84 -3.97 6.46
C GLN A 103 10.05 -3.44 7.66
N PHE A 104 9.61 -2.18 7.59
CA PHE A 104 8.79 -1.56 8.64
C PHE A 104 7.51 -2.37 8.90
N VAL A 105 6.82 -2.80 7.83
CA VAL A 105 5.60 -3.61 7.96
C VAL A 105 5.91 -4.95 8.63
N ALA A 106 6.99 -5.61 8.21
CA ALA A 106 7.39 -6.88 8.81
C ALA A 106 7.70 -6.75 10.31
N GLU A 107 8.33 -5.66 10.70
CA GLU A 107 8.65 -5.40 12.11
C GLU A 107 7.42 -4.97 12.92
N THR A 108 6.48 -4.26 12.29
CA THR A 108 5.24 -3.81 12.94
C THR A 108 4.27 -4.97 13.16
N TYR A 109 4.23 -5.92 12.24
CA TYR A 109 3.32 -7.06 12.27
C TYR A 109 4.11 -8.38 12.20
N PRO A 110 4.92 -8.70 13.23
CA PRO A 110 5.87 -9.83 13.15
C PRO A 110 5.20 -11.20 13.06
N ASP A 111 3.94 -11.31 13.51
CA ASP A 111 3.20 -12.58 13.46
C ASP A 111 2.32 -12.72 12.23
N ALA A 112 2.30 -11.72 11.35
CA ALA A 112 1.41 -11.70 10.21
C ALA A 112 2.07 -12.25 8.94
N ILE A 113 1.25 -12.87 8.11
CA ILE A 113 1.59 -13.13 6.72
C ILE A 113 1.41 -11.81 5.96
N LEU A 114 2.40 -11.41 5.20
CA LEU A 114 2.33 -10.19 4.38
C LEU A 114 2.02 -10.59 2.95
N ARG A 115 1.03 -9.96 2.35
CA ARG A 115 0.64 -10.23 0.96
C ARG A 115 0.53 -8.93 0.19
N LEU A 116 0.75 -9.02 -1.11
CA LEU A 116 0.56 -7.90 -2.03
C LEU A 116 0.29 -8.45 -3.42
N GLU A 117 -0.20 -7.58 -4.28
CA GLU A 117 -0.44 -7.87 -5.69
C GLU A 117 0.40 -6.92 -6.52
N ALA A 118 0.91 -7.40 -7.65
CA ALA A 118 1.64 -6.58 -8.61
C ALA A 118 1.28 -7.03 -10.03
N GLU A 119 1.22 -6.07 -10.94
CA GLU A 119 1.09 -6.37 -12.35
C GLU A 119 2.30 -7.20 -12.82
N GLU A 120 2.04 -8.26 -13.61
CA GLU A 120 3.11 -9.09 -14.16
C GLU A 120 4.17 -8.29 -14.90
N GLU A 121 3.75 -7.23 -15.57
CA GLU A 121 4.62 -6.38 -16.39
C GLU A 121 5.44 -5.40 -15.53
N ASN A 122 5.10 -5.23 -14.26
CA ASN A 122 5.84 -4.36 -13.35
C ASN A 122 7.06 -5.09 -12.77
N GLU A 123 8.01 -5.40 -13.64
CA GLU A 123 9.19 -6.20 -13.31
C GLU A 123 10.03 -5.58 -12.20
N HIS A 124 10.15 -4.25 -12.20
CA HIS A 124 10.94 -3.57 -11.17
C HIS A 124 10.32 -3.75 -9.78
N ALA A 125 9.02 -3.57 -9.63
CA ALA A 125 8.33 -3.76 -8.36
C ALA A 125 8.45 -5.20 -7.89
N ILE A 126 8.22 -6.18 -8.79
CA ILE A 126 8.34 -7.60 -8.47
C ILE A 126 9.75 -7.93 -7.99
N HIS A 127 10.78 -7.36 -8.63
CA HIS A 127 12.16 -7.55 -8.19
C HIS A 127 12.38 -7.04 -6.76
N VAL A 128 11.88 -5.84 -6.45
CA VAL A 128 11.98 -5.26 -5.11
C VAL A 128 11.29 -6.16 -4.08
N TYR A 129 10.10 -6.66 -4.41
CA TYR A 129 9.35 -7.53 -3.51
C TYR A 129 10.05 -8.86 -3.27
N LYS A 130 10.55 -9.50 -4.32
CA LYS A 130 11.31 -10.75 -4.19
C LYS A 130 12.57 -10.57 -3.34
N LYS A 131 13.27 -9.45 -3.53
CA LYS A 131 14.46 -9.13 -2.76
C LYS A 131 14.12 -8.92 -1.27
N ALA A 132 12.90 -8.45 -0.97
CA ALA A 132 12.41 -8.29 0.39
C ALA A 132 11.89 -9.60 1.02
N GLY A 133 11.94 -10.72 0.29
CA GLY A 133 11.54 -12.03 0.79
C GLY A 133 10.17 -12.53 0.33
N PHE A 134 9.48 -11.77 -0.52
CA PHE A 134 8.19 -12.21 -1.06
C PHE A 134 8.39 -13.27 -2.14
N THR A 135 7.48 -14.23 -2.18
CA THR A 135 7.46 -15.30 -3.20
C THR A 135 6.12 -15.27 -3.92
N VAL A 136 6.12 -15.74 -5.16
CA VAL A 136 4.90 -15.80 -5.96
C VAL A 136 3.99 -16.91 -5.43
N LEU A 137 2.71 -16.58 -5.18
CA LEU A 137 1.69 -17.57 -4.90
C LEU A 137 0.99 -17.95 -6.21
N PRO A 138 0.85 -19.25 -6.50
CA PRO A 138 0.28 -19.68 -7.77
C PRO A 138 -1.26 -19.74 -7.76
N TYR A 139 -1.90 -18.72 -7.20
CA TYR A 139 -3.35 -18.61 -7.19
C TYR A 139 -3.84 -17.64 -8.25
N VAL A 140 -4.96 -17.96 -8.85
CA VAL A 140 -5.68 -17.04 -9.75
C VAL A 140 -6.65 -16.24 -8.90
N GLU A 141 -6.60 -14.93 -9.03
CA GLU A 141 -7.50 -14.03 -8.31
C GLU A 141 -8.77 -13.80 -9.11
N LEU A 142 -9.90 -13.90 -8.44
CA LEU A 142 -11.22 -13.68 -9.01
C LEU A 142 -11.95 -12.68 -8.14
N LYS A 143 -12.65 -11.73 -8.78
CA LYS A 143 -13.51 -10.80 -8.06
C LYS A 143 -14.91 -10.77 -8.63
N LYS A 144 -15.86 -10.41 -7.82
CA LYS A 144 -17.23 -10.12 -8.24
C LYS A 144 -17.64 -8.82 -7.56
N ASP A 145 -18.19 -7.90 -8.31
CA ASP A 145 -18.65 -6.62 -7.77
C ASP A 145 -19.96 -6.81 -7.01
N GLY A 146 -19.92 -6.58 -5.69
CA GLY A 146 -21.05 -6.80 -4.81
C GLY A 146 -22.10 -5.70 -4.84
N LEU A 147 -21.85 -4.60 -5.52
CA LEU A 147 -22.73 -3.45 -5.61
C LEU A 147 -23.54 -3.41 -6.90
N LEU A 148 -23.45 -4.43 -7.72
CA LEU A 148 -24.14 -4.50 -9.02
C LEU A 148 -25.39 -5.37 -8.94
#